data_6963aa87835213063d54ba98b755d941
#
_entry.id   6963aa87835213063d54ba98b755d941
#
_cell.length_a   1.000
_cell.length_b   1.000
_cell.length_c   1.000
_cell.angle_alpha   90.00
_cell.angle_beta   90.00
_cell.angle_gamma   90.00
#
_symmetry.space_group_name_H-M   'P 1'
#
loop_
_entity.id
_entity.type
_entity.pdbx_description
1 polymer ?
#
loop_
_entity_poly.entity_id
_entity_poly.type
_entity_poly.pdbx_seq_one_letter_code
_entity_poly.pdbx_strand_id
1 'polypeptide(L)'
;MATAGGATKKRRGKRKGKKKRVKTKTQANLINSQSSHHKPLSNSIPLLISAISGAHSFLLRHDLHLLPSQSLSLESLLSSTSRSLSRLFSLLSFPIPSTPPPSPPPEQNWFDSFLSSSPDYDPRWVQFFNLSKPSFTLLLRLLTPSLTSSLHPLPPNAALAATLFRLSHAASFSAVSRRFSLDSSTACRAFYSVCKAIVENLGHLFEFNSDINRIIVGFGWISLPNCCGVLGIEKFELEGHLMGENGSLLVQALVDSEGRFLDVSAGWPESNKPEDILKRSKLFSGIEESKEYLNGPSFELNSGNSIPQELSSSEIAFNGVHRRGMELIGTAFGKVKQRWKLVGKKWKEQCIEAFPFVIVSCCLLHNFLIKCSEMLPDEHAEGYRDAGFPVFDGEDNESGKRIRDALASHLSRANLYSSAAG
;
A
#
# COMPACT_ATOMS: atom_id res chain seq x y z
N MET A 1 -66.73 59.64 -35.19
CA MET A 1 -67.33 59.38 -36.51
C MET A 1 -67.09 57.88 -36.73
N ALA A 2 -68.07 57.08 -36.50
CA ALA A 2 -68.98 56.51 -37.49
C ALA A 2 -68.21 55.56 -38.43
N THR A 3 -68.51 54.32 -38.65
CA THR A 3 -69.77 53.51 -38.56
C THR A 3 -69.42 52.10 -38.91
N ALA A 4 -70.02 51.15 -38.22
CA ALA A 4 -70.93 50.14 -38.73
C ALA A 4 -70.29 49.16 -39.79
N GLY A 5 -70.43 47.96 -39.80
CA GLY A 5 -71.45 47.04 -39.38
C GLY A 5 -71.31 45.74 -40.23
N GLY A 6 -71.83 44.68 -39.79
CA GLY A 6 -72.13 43.61 -40.70
C GLY A 6 -71.86 42.18 -40.22
N ALA A 7 -72.87 41.61 -39.61
CA ALA A 7 -72.98 40.22 -39.23
C ALA A 7 -73.16 39.29 -40.47
N THR A 8 -72.64 38.04 -40.38
CA THR A 8 -73.41 36.90 -40.84
C THR A 8 -72.96 35.58 -40.15
N LYS A 9 -73.99 34.84 -39.77
CA LYS A 9 -74.02 33.54 -39.11
C LYS A 9 -73.64 32.34 -40.00
N LYS A 10 -73.35 31.26 -39.26
CA LYS A 10 -73.43 29.81 -39.59
C LYS A 10 -72.18 29.22 -40.18
N ARG A 11 -71.62 28.12 -39.65
CA ARG A 11 -72.22 26.84 -39.29
C ARG A 11 -71.29 25.99 -38.41
N ARG A 12 -71.89 25.38 -37.38
CA ARG A 12 -71.33 24.26 -36.57
C ARG A 12 -71.07 23.04 -37.46
N GLY A 13 -69.95 22.35 -37.23
CA GLY A 13 -69.65 21.04 -37.81
C GLY A 13 -68.59 20.26 -37.05
N LYS A 14 -69.08 19.45 -36.14
CA LYS A 14 -68.45 18.24 -35.58
C LYS A 14 -67.10 17.79 -36.13
N ARG A 15 -66.00 18.05 -35.39
CA ARG A 15 -64.71 17.35 -35.54
C ARG A 15 -63.88 17.32 -34.25
N LYS A 16 -64.48 17.13 -33.05
CA LYS A 16 -63.77 17.02 -31.76
C LYS A 16 -63.72 15.62 -31.14
N GLY A 17 -64.29 14.60 -31.78
CA GLY A 17 -64.37 13.24 -31.19
C GLY A 17 -63.23 12.29 -31.47
N LYS A 18 -62.46 12.45 -32.56
CA LYS A 18 -61.46 11.43 -32.98
C LYS A 18 -60.02 11.65 -32.39
N LYS A 19 -59.66 12.86 -31.98
CA LYS A 19 -58.32 13.11 -31.42
C LYS A 19 -58.15 12.70 -29.95
N LYS A 20 -59.23 12.65 -29.16
CA LYS A 20 -59.19 12.26 -27.75
C LYS A 20 -59.02 10.74 -27.56
N ARG A 21 -59.56 9.92 -28.51
CA ARG A 21 -59.54 8.46 -28.44
C ARG A 21 -58.16 7.87 -28.86
N VAL A 22 -57.39 8.56 -29.69
CA VAL A 22 -56.06 8.12 -30.08
C VAL A 22 -55.02 8.45 -28.97
N LYS A 23 -55.12 9.61 -28.28
CA LYS A 23 -54.25 9.96 -27.17
C LYS A 23 -54.40 9.04 -25.95
N THR A 24 -55.63 8.62 -25.63
CA THR A 24 -55.90 7.68 -24.53
C THR A 24 -55.39 6.26 -24.82
N LYS A 25 -55.48 5.79 -26.07
CA LYS A 25 -54.90 4.48 -26.44
C LYS A 25 -53.39 4.47 -26.43
N THR A 26 -52.73 5.54 -26.84
CA THR A 26 -51.28 5.64 -26.82
C THR A 26 -50.72 5.79 -25.41
N GLN A 27 -51.41 6.52 -24.54
CA GLN A 27 -51.00 6.63 -23.13
C GLN A 27 -51.27 5.33 -22.34
N ALA A 28 -52.38 4.63 -22.61
CA ALA A 28 -52.64 3.30 -22.01
C ALA A 28 -51.60 2.25 -22.48
N ASN A 29 -51.17 2.28 -23.74
CA ASN A 29 -50.13 1.38 -24.25
C ASN A 29 -48.72 1.71 -23.74
N LEU A 30 -48.42 2.99 -23.49
CA LEU A 30 -47.15 3.38 -22.83
C LEU A 30 -47.11 2.96 -21.37
N ILE A 31 -48.20 3.14 -20.63
CA ILE A 31 -48.32 2.70 -19.23
C ILE A 31 -48.24 1.17 -19.12
N ASN A 32 -48.91 0.42 -20.04
CA ASN A 32 -48.84 -1.04 -20.08
C ASN A 32 -47.45 -1.57 -20.53
N SER A 33 -46.73 -0.88 -21.41
CA SER A 33 -45.41 -1.29 -21.80
C SER A 33 -44.35 -1.02 -20.68
N GLN A 34 -44.51 0.05 -19.90
CA GLN A 34 -43.68 0.29 -18.73
C GLN A 34 -43.96 -0.72 -17.59
N SER A 35 -45.22 -1.11 -17.39
CA SER A 35 -45.60 -2.11 -16.41
C SER A 35 -45.12 -3.54 -16.74
N SER A 36 -44.93 -3.89 -18.01
CA SER A 36 -44.46 -5.21 -18.40
C SER A 36 -42.95 -5.41 -18.24
N HIS A 37 -42.14 -4.32 -18.31
CA HIS A 37 -40.73 -4.38 -18.09
C HIS A 37 -40.34 -4.33 -16.60
N HIS A 38 -41.20 -3.85 -15.70
CA HIS A 38 -40.93 -3.84 -14.26
C HIS A 38 -41.18 -5.21 -13.56
N LYS A 39 -42.01 -6.08 -14.14
CA LYS A 39 -42.29 -7.40 -13.54
C LYS A 39 -41.07 -8.34 -13.45
N PRO A 40 -40.22 -8.52 -14.49
CA PRO A 40 -39.06 -9.40 -14.38
C PRO A 40 -37.97 -8.83 -13.43
N LEU A 41 -37.78 -7.51 -13.37
CA LEU A 41 -36.86 -6.88 -12.43
C LEU A 41 -37.33 -7.05 -10.97
N SER A 42 -38.63 -6.90 -10.71
CA SER A 42 -39.18 -7.07 -9.36
C SER A 42 -39.00 -8.49 -8.81
N ASN A 43 -39.01 -9.52 -9.68
CA ASN A 43 -38.81 -10.92 -9.27
C ASN A 43 -37.33 -11.28 -9.11
N SER A 44 -36.43 -10.60 -9.81
CA SER A 44 -34.98 -10.87 -9.74
C SER A 44 -34.31 -10.26 -8.51
N ILE A 45 -34.85 -9.16 -7.98
CA ILE A 45 -34.28 -8.47 -6.80
C ILE A 45 -34.28 -9.37 -5.55
N PRO A 46 -35.38 -10.06 -5.15
CA PRO A 46 -35.34 -10.96 -4.00
C PRO A 46 -34.38 -12.12 -4.16
N LEU A 47 -34.21 -12.63 -5.38
CA LEU A 47 -33.25 -13.69 -5.68
C LEU A 47 -31.82 -13.21 -5.50
N LEU A 48 -31.48 -11.99 -5.96
CA LEU A 48 -30.18 -11.37 -5.76
C LEU A 48 -29.89 -11.12 -4.28
N ILE A 49 -30.86 -10.62 -3.53
CA ILE A 49 -30.71 -10.42 -2.08
C ILE A 49 -30.47 -11.76 -1.39
N SER A 50 -31.22 -12.80 -1.74
CA SER A 50 -31.08 -14.14 -1.20
C SER A 50 -29.70 -14.72 -1.54
N ALA A 51 -29.22 -14.55 -2.77
CA ALA A 51 -27.89 -15.00 -3.21
C ALA A 51 -26.77 -14.30 -2.45
N ILE A 52 -26.86 -12.96 -2.30
CA ILE A 52 -25.88 -12.18 -1.54
C ILE A 52 -25.89 -12.60 -0.05
N SER A 53 -27.07 -12.77 0.54
CA SER A 53 -27.21 -13.22 1.93
C SER A 53 -26.66 -14.64 2.12
N GLY A 54 -26.93 -15.54 1.17
CA GLY A 54 -26.38 -16.89 1.17
C GLY A 54 -24.87 -16.92 1.06
N ALA A 55 -24.29 -16.09 0.17
CA ALA A 55 -22.85 -15.96 0.02
C ALA A 55 -22.17 -15.32 1.26
N HIS A 56 -22.83 -14.34 1.90
CA HIS A 56 -22.38 -13.82 3.19
C HIS A 56 -22.41 -14.89 4.29
N SER A 57 -23.49 -15.66 4.37
CA SER A 57 -23.59 -16.75 5.33
C SER A 57 -22.54 -17.84 5.08
N PHE A 58 -22.27 -18.17 3.81
CA PHE A 58 -21.19 -19.08 3.45
C PHE A 58 -19.85 -18.53 3.91
N LEU A 59 -19.54 -17.27 3.63
CA LEU A 59 -18.29 -16.64 4.03
C LEU A 59 -18.10 -16.64 5.55
N LEU A 60 -19.18 -16.32 6.31
CA LEU A 60 -19.14 -16.36 7.77
C LEU A 60 -18.86 -17.76 8.34
N ARG A 61 -19.36 -18.81 7.71
CA ARG A 61 -19.22 -20.19 8.18
C ARG A 61 -17.91 -20.84 7.74
N HIS A 62 -17.36 -20.44 6.59
CA HIS A 62 -16.26 -21.13 5.94
C HIS A 62 -15.00 -20.25 5.77
N ASP A 63 -14.99 -19.03 6.31
CA ASP A 63 -13.86 -18.11 6.18
C ASP A 63 -12.54 -18.73 6.67
N LEU A 64 -12.59 -19.52 7.73
CA LEU A 64 -11.43 -20.18 8.32
C LEU A 64 -10.89 -21.34 7.47
N HIS A 65 -11.71 -21.89 6.59
CA HIS A 65 -11.31 -22.96 5.66
C HIS A 65 -10.84 -22.42 4.31
N LEU A 66 -11.07 -21.14 4.04
CA LEU A 66 -10.64 -20.47 2.82
C LEU A 66 -9.23 -19.91 2.98
N LEU A 67 -8.46 -19.90 1.89
CA LEU A 67 -7.22 -19.13 1.88
C LEU A 67 -7.53 -17.64 2.05
N PRO A 68 -6.67 -16.85 2.70
CA PRO A 68 -6.90 -15.42 2.89
C PRO A 68 -7.23 -14.68 1.60
N SER A 69 -6.54 -14.99 0.49
CA SER A 69 -6.81 -14.39 -0.82
C SER A 69 -8.21 -14.72 -1.36
N GLN A 70 -8.69 -15.95 -1.16
CA GLN A 70 -10.03 -16.37 -1.58
C GLN A 70 -11.12 -15.67 -0.76
N SER A 71 -10.96 -15.65 0.56
CA SER A 71 -11.87 -14.98 1.48
C SER A 71 -11.99 -13.47 1.16
N LEU A 72 -10.86 -12.78 1.00
CA LEU A 72 -10.83 -11.35 0.69
C LEU A 72 -11.40 -11.04 -0.71
N SER A 73 -11.15 -11.90 -1.70
CA SER A 73 -11.73 -11.75 -3.05
C SER A 73 -13.24 -11.90 -3.02
N LEU A 74 -13.76 -12.89 -2.29
CA LEU A 74 -15.19 -13.10 -2.13
C LEU A 74 -15.84 -11.92 -1.38
N GLU A 75 -15.21 -11.42 -0.32
CA GLU A 75 -15.68 -10.23 0.41
C GLU A 75 -15.73 -9.00 -0.49
N SER A 76 -14.70 -8.77 -1.30
CA SER A 76 -14.64 -7.64 -2.24
C SER A 76 -15.79 -7.74 -3.27
N LEU A 77 -16.03 -8.93 -3.80
CA LEU A 77 -17.13 -9.19 -4.73
C LEU A 77 -18.49 -8.94 -4.06
N LEU A 78 -18.71 -9.45 -2.86
CA LEU A 78 -19.96 -9.24 -2.10
C LEU A 78 -20.18 -7.76 -1.78
N SER A 79 -19.14 -7.03 -1.39
CA SER A 79 -19.21 -5.60 -1.10
C SER A 79 -19.53 -4.78 -2.35
N SER A 80 -18.97 -5.14 -3.51
CA SER A 80 -19.23 -4.44 -4.77
C SER A 80 -20.64 -4.70 -5.29
N THR A 81 -21.11 -5.95 -5.22
CA THR A 81 -22.47 -6.33 -5.62
C THR A 81 -23.53 -5.72 -4.70
N SER A 82 -23.30 -5.71 -3.38
CA SER A 82 -24.18 -5.06 -2.41
C SER A 82 -24.29 -3.56 -2.66
N ARG A 83 -23.18 -2.86 -2.93
CA ARG A 83 -23.18 -1.43 -3.29
C ARG A 83 -23.94 -1.16 -4.59
N SER A 84 -23.76 -2.01 -5.60
CA SER A 84 -24.48 -1.88 -6.87
C SER A 84 -25.99 -2.09 -6.68
N LEU A 85 -26.38 -3.07 -5.86
CA LEU A 85 -27.76 -3.31 -5.51
C LEU A 85 -28.38 -2.14 -4.73
N SER A 86 -27.66 -1.59 -3.74
CA SER A 86 -28.09 -0.40 -2.99
C SER A 86 -28.32 0.82 -3.89
N ARG A 87 -27.44 1.03 -4.89
CA ARG A 87 -27.62 2.07 -5.91
C ARG A 87 -28.86 1.84 -6.75
N LEU A 88 -29.15 0.59 -7.16
CA LEU A 88 -30.37 0.24 -7.88
C LEU A 88 -31.62 0.49 -7.04
N PHE A 89 -31.61 0.15 -5.74
CA PHE A 89 -32.71 0.45 -4.83
C PHE A 89 -32.96 1.96 -4.69
N SER A 90 -31.92 2.76 -4.55
CA SER A 90 -32.07 4.21 -4.46
C SER A 90 -32.65 4.81 -5.75
N LEU A 91 -32.26 4.29 -6.92
CA LEU A 91 -32.80 4.72 -8.21
C LEU A 91 -34.27 4.31 -8.42
N LEU A 92 -34.67 3.17 -7.86
CA LEU A 92 -36.05 2.63 -8.01
C LEU A 92 -36.97 3.08 -6.88
N SER A 93 -36.49 3.88 -5.91
CA SER A 93 -37.26 4.38 -4.75
C SER A 93 -37.87 3.26 -3.90
N PHE A 94 -37.26 2.09 -3.87
CA PHE A 94 -37.69 1.01 -2.96
C PHE A 94 -37.12 1.26 -1.54
N PRO A 95 -37.90 1.00 -0.48
CA PRO A 95 -37.38 1.05 0.88
C PRO A 95 -36.33 -0.05 1.07
N ILE A 96 -35.15 0.32 1.55
CA ILE A 96 -34.09 -0.64 1.86
C ILE A 96 -34.50 -1.43 3.11
N PRO A 97 -34.63 -2.76 3.05
CA PRO A 97 -34.90 -3.54 4.24
C PRO A 97 -33.71 -3.43 5.21
N SER A 98 -33.91 -2.77 6.33
CA SER A 98 -32.94 -2.68 7.42
C SER A 98 -33.01 -3.95 8.29
N THR A 99 -32.57 -5.08 7.74
CA THR A 99 -32.27 -6.25 8.55
C THR A 99 -30.82 -6.14 9.01
N PRO A 100 -30.52 -6.06 10.32
CA PRO A 100 -29.17 -6.16 10.80
C PRO A 100 -28.59 -7.53 10.38
N PRO A 101 -27.32 -7.60 9.99
CA PRO A 101 -26.66 -8.87 9.70
C PRO A 101 -26.75 -9.74 10.97
N PRO A 102 -27.03 -11.05 10.84
CA PRO A 102 -27.04 -11.96 11.98
C PRO A 102 -25.67 -11.90 12.66
N SER A 103 -25.68 -11.68 13.98
CA SER A 103 -24.47 -11.74 14.79
C SER A 103 -23.85 -13.13 14.64
N PRO A 104 -22.55 -13.24 14.34
CA PRO A 104 -21.90 -14.54 14.28
C PRO A 104 -21.99 -15.20 15.67
N PRO A 105 -22.19 -16.53 15.74
CA PRO A 105 -22.13 -17.24 17.01
C PRO A 105 -20.73 -17.01 17.65
N PRO A 106 -20.63 -17.00 18.97
CA PRO A 106 -19.35 -16.91 19.66
C PRO A 106 -18.57 -18.19 19.42
N GLU A 107 -17.90 -18.27 18.29
CA GLU A 107 -16.94 -19.36 18.01
C GLU A 107 -15.67 -19.10 18.81
N GLN A 108 -15.14 -20.19 19.38
CA GLN A 108 -13.80 -20.21 19.98
C GLN A 108 -12.82 -19.50 19.07
N ASN A 109 -12.03 -18.60 19.62
CA ASN A 109 -11.06 -17.81 18.88
C ASN A 109 -10.15 -18.77 18.09
N TRP A 110 -10.41 -18.91 16.78
CA TRP A 110 -9.70 -19.85 15.92
C TRP A 110 -8.19 -19.69 16.04
N PHE A 111 -7.72 -18.45 16.26
CA PHE A 111 -6.31 -18.12 16.36
C PHE A 111 -5.65 -18.79 17.59
N ASP A 112 -6.32 -18.84 18.73
CA ASP A 112 -5.79 -19.51 19.90
C ASP A 112 -5.67 -21.02 19.69
N SER A 113 -6.66 -21.61 19.02
CA SER A 113 -6.60 -23.01 18.58
C SER A 113 -5.48 -23.24 17.55
N PHE A 114 -5.35 -22.34 16.57
CA PHE A 114 -4.27 -22.41 15.58
C PHE A 114 -2.89 -22.27 16.22
N LEU A 115 -2.71 -21.29 17.11
CA LEU A 115 -1.45 -21.04 17.81
C LEU A 115 -1.01 -22.25 18.65
N SER A 116 -1.95 -22.90 19.36
CA SER A 116 -1.66 -24.05 20.22
C SER A 116 -1.46 -25.36 19.46
N SER A 117 -2.19 -25.57 18.35
CA SER A 117 -2.18 -26.82 17.59
C SER A 117 -1.17 -26.86 16.44
N SER A 118 -0.73 -25.69 15.93
CA SER A 118 0.19 -25.64 14.78
C SER A 118 1.63 -25.96 15.19
N PRO A 119 2.34 -26.85 14.45
CA PRO A 119 3.77 -27.05 14.63
C PRO A 119 4.60 -25.83 14.21
N ASP A 120 5.86 -25.78 14.63
CA ASP A 120 6.72 -24.60 14.38
C ASP A 120 6.99 -24.34 12.90
N TYR A 121 6.96 -25.37 12.07
CA TYR A 121 7.20 -25.28 10.62
C TYR A 121 5.91 -25.40 9.79
N ASP A 122 4.77 -25.10 10.37
CA ASP A 122 3.49 -25.10 9.65
C ASP A 122 3.47 -24.00 8.58
N PRO A 123 3.35 -24.35 7.28
CA PRO A 123 3.38 -23.36 6.18
C PRO A 123 2.22 -22.37 6.23
N ARG A 124 1.15 -22.67 6.97
CA ARG A 124 0.02 -21.76 7.15
C ARG A 124 0.42 -20.46 7.85
N TRP A 125 1.48 -20.47 8.68
CA TRP A 125 2.01 -19.24 9.28
C TRP A 125 2.47 -18.25 8.21
N VAL A 126 3.22 -18.71 7.23
CA VAL A 126 3.65 -17.89 6.11
C VAL A 126 2.46 -17.44 5.26
N GLN A 127 1.47 -18.33 5.02
CA GLN A 127 0.27 -18.00 4.27
C GLN A 127 -0.59 -16.92 4.95
N PHE A 128 -0.70 -16.94 6.27
CA PHE A 128 -1.55 -16.00 7.01
C PHE A 128 -0.83 -14.72 7.41
N PHE A 129 0.44 -14.81 7.77
CA PHE A 129 1.14 -13.72 8.43
C PHE A 129 2.44 -13.27 7.74
N ASN A 130 2.82 -13.93 6.64
CA ASN A 130 4.08 -13.70 5.90
C ASN A 130 5.35 -13.88 6.76
N LEU A 131 5.29 -14.72 7.80
CA LEU A 131 6.43 -15.10 8.65
C LEU A 131 6.19 -16.48 9.29
N SER A 132 7.26 -17.11 9.79
CA SER A 132 7.19 -18.39 10.47
C SER A 132 6.69 -18.25 11.93
N LYS A 133 6.25 -19.35 12.53
CA LYS A 133 5.85 -19.37 13.95
C LYS A 133 7.00 -18.99 14.90
N PRO A 134 8.25 -19.45 14.72
CA PRO A 134 9.37 -18.99 15.54
C PRO A 134 9.57 -17.48 15.50
N SER A 135 9.53 -16.87 14.30
CA SER A 135 9.67 -15.41 14.15
C SER A 135 8.48 -14.66 14.73
N PHE A 136 7.25 -15.20 14.58
CA PHE A 136 6.08 -14.64 15.28
C PHE A 136 6.28 -14.64 16.79
N THR A 137 6.73 -15.75 17.36
CA THR A 137 6.94 -15.91 18.81
C THR A 137 8.03 -14.96 19.33
N LEU A 138 9.12 -14.81 18.57
CA LEU A 138 10.18 -13.85 18.90
C LEU A 138 9.66 -12.41 18.85
N LEU A 139 8.95 -12.04 17.78
CA LEU A 139 8.36 -10.71 17.64
C LEU A 139 7.36 -10.42 18.77
N LEU A 140 6.48 -11.38 19.07
CA LEU A 140 5.53 -11.26 20.18
C LEU A 140 6.24 -10.99 21.50
N ARG A 141 7.30 -11.73 21.81
CA ARG A 141 8.09 -11.53 23.02
C ARG A 141 8.68 -10.13 23.12
N LEU A 142 9.18 -9.58 22.00
CA LEU A 142 9.74 -8.22 21.95
C LEU A 142 8.68 -7.13 22.15
N LEU A 143 7.46 -7.35 21.64
CA LEU A 143 6.40 -6.34 21.68
C LEU A 143 5.49 -6.45 22.92
N THR A 144 5.46 -7.60 23.61
CA THR A 144 4.57 -7.85 24.75
C THR A 144 4.65 -6.77 25.83
N PRO A 145 5.82 -6.26 26.26
CA PRO A 145 5.90 -5.23 27.29
C PRO A 145 5.12 -3.96 26.94
N SER A 146 5.22 -3.50 25.68
CA SER A 146 4.52 -2.30 25.22
C SER A 146 3.01 -2.56 24.97
N LEU A 147 2.64 -3.76 24.57
CA LEU A 147 1.24 -4.13 24.29
C LEU A 147 0.44 -4.40 25.58
N THR A 148 1.07 -4.90 26.62
CA THR A 148 0.42 -5.13 27.91
C THR A 148 0.26 -3.87 28.75
N SER A 149 1.16 -2.89 28.59
CA SER A 149 1.07 -1.59 29.27
C SER A 149 -0.05 -0.69 28.70
N SER A 150 -0.48 -0.93 27.47
CA SER A 150 -1.62 -0.23 26.88
C SER A 150 -2.92 -0.85 27.43
N LEU A 151 -3.92 -0.02 27.78
CA LEU A 151 -5.29 -0.42 28.16
C LEU A 151 -6.02 -1.09 26.97
N HIS A 152 -5.45 -2.17 26.46
CA HIS A 152 -5.95 -2.84 25.27
C HIS A 152 -6.79 -4.06 25.70
N PRO A 153 -8.06 -4.18 25.25
CA PRO A 153 -8.92 -5.30 25.61
C PRO A 153 -8.51 -6.63 24.97
N LEU A 154 -7.52 -6.61 24.07
CA LEU A 154 -7.11 -7.77 23.28
C LEU A 154 -5.78 -8.35 23.78
N PRO A 155 -5.63 -9.68 23.89
CA PRO A 155 -4.35 -10.31 24.21
C PRO A 155 -3.27 -9.93 23.16
N PRO A 156 -2.01 -9.73 23.58
CA PRO A 156 -0.92 -9.32 22.69
C PRO A 156 -0.72 -10.23 21.47
N ASN A 157 -0.88 -11.55 21.62
CA ASN A 157 -0.79 -12.51 20.54
C ASN A 157 -1.88 -12.31 19.48
N ALA A 158 -3.11 -12.11 19.89
CA ALA A 158 -4.23 -11.86 18.97
C ALA A 158 -4.11 -10.47 18.29
N ALA A 159 -3.68 -9.44 19.03
CA ALA A 159 -3.43 -8.11 18.48
C ALA A 159 -2.34 -8.14 17.41
N LEU A 160 -1.21 -8.81 17.68
CA LEU A 160 -0.13 -8.99 16.71
C LEU A 160 -0.58 -9.77 15.48
N ALA A 161 -1.26 -10.91 15.68
CA ALA A 161 -1.75 -11.74 14.57
C ALA A 161 -2.74 -10.99 13.67
N ALA A 162 -3.70 -10.27 14.25
CA ALA A 162 -4.65 -9.44 13.52
C ALA A 162 -3.96 -8.34 12.70
N THR A 163 -2.93 -7.70 13.27
CA THR A 163 -2.12 -6.68 12.60
C THR A 163 -1.32 -7.27 11.44
N LEU A 164 -0.60 -8.36 11.66
CA LEU A 164 0.19 -9.02 10.61
C LEU A 164 -0.70 -9.52 9.47
N PHE A 165 -1.87 -10.10 9.80
CA PHE A 165 -2.85 -10.50 8.79
C PHE A 165 -3.29 -9.32 7.92
N ARG A 166 -3.60 -8.17 8.55
CA ARG A 166 -3.97 -6.95 7.82
C ARG A 166 -2.83 -6.45 6.92
N LEU A 167 -1.61 -6.37 7.43
CA LEU A 167 -0.43 -5.94 6.67
C LEU A 167 -0.18 -6.86 5.47
N SER A 168 -0.20 -8.18 5.70
CA SER A 168 0.10 -9.21 4.69
C SER A 168 -0.90 -9.25 3.55
N HIS A 169 -2.18 -9.05 3.84
CA HIS A 169 -3.26 -9.24 2.86
C HIS A 169 -3.95 -7.95 2.43
N ALA A 170 -3.58 -6.80 2.98
CA ALA A 170 -4.31 -5.54 2.82
C ALA A 170 -5.81 -5.71 3.18
N ALA A 171 -6.08 -6.50 4.23
CA ALA A 171 -7.43 -6.82 4.67
C ALA A 171 -8.14 -5.58 5.23
N SER A 172 -9.44 -5.43 4.95
CA SER A 172 -10.26 -4.40 5.60
C SER A 172 -10.39 -4.67 7.10
N PHE A 173 -10.69 -3.64 7.90
CA PHE A 173 -10.98 -3.87 9.31
C PHE A 173 -12.18 -4.80 9.53
N SER A 174 -13.15 -4.79 8.64
CA SER A 174 -14.29 -5.74 8.66
C SER A 174 -13.83 -7.19 8.45
N ALA A 175 -12.89 -7.44 7.53
CA ALA A 175 -12.34 -8.78 7.30
C ALA A 175 -11.53 -9.27 8.51
N VAL A 176 -10.71 -8.38 9.10
CA VAL A 176 -9.97 -8.68 10.34
C VAL A 176 -10.94 -9.00 11.49
N SER A 177 -11.96 -8.15 11.67
CA SER A 177 -12.99 -8.33 12.71
C SER A 177 -13.68 -9.68 12.61
N ARG A 178 -14.13 -10.04 11.41
CA ARG A 178 -14.77 -11.34 11.17
C ARG A 178 -13.84 -12.49 11.48
N ARG A 179 -12.59 -12.43 11.01
CA ARG A 179 -11.65 -13.53 11.14
C ARG A 179 -11.14 -13.74 12.56
N PHE A 180 -11.00 -12.68 13.33
CA PHE A 180 -10.52 -12.73 14.71
C PHE A 180 -11.64 -12.60 15.75
N SER A 181 -12.91 -12.63 15.32
CA SER A 181 -14.09 -12.47 16.18
C SER A 181 -14.04 -11.19 17.02
N LEU A 182 -13.64 -10.07 16.40
CA LEU A 182 -13.48 -8.76 17.02
C LEU A 182 -14.52 -7.78 16.46
N ASP A 183 -14.75 -6.68 17.17
CA ASP A 183 -15.38 -5.52 16.55
C ASP A 183 -14.37 -4.69 15.75
N SER A 184 -14.84 -3.93 14.74
CA SER A 184 -13.97 -3.18 13.84
C SER A 184 -13.20 -2.06 14.55
N SER A 185 -13.72 -1.49 15.63
CA SER A 185 -13.05 -0.45 16.39
C SER A 185 -11.89 -1.02 17.22
N THR A 186 -12.09 -2.19 17.81
CA THR A 186 -11.03 -2.94 18.51
C THR A 186 -9.94 -3.39 17.53
N ALA A 187 -10.31 -3.91 16.36
CA ALA A 187 -9.34 -4.26 15.31
C ALA A 187 -8.51 -3.05 14.84
N CYS A 188 -9.15 -1.89 14.67
CA CYS A 188 -8.50 -0.64 14.30
C CYS A 188 -7.51 -0.18 15.39
N ARG A 189 -7.94 -0.15 16.65
CA ARG A 189 -7.07 0.24 17.78
C ARG A 189 -5.90 -0.72 17.95
N ALA A 190 -6.14 -2.04 17.85
CA ALA A 190 -5.10 -3.05 17.89
C ALA A 190 -4.03 -2.82 16.82
N PHE A 191 -4.46 -2.58 15.58
CA PHE A 191 -3.57 -2.35 14.45
C PHE A 191 -2.60 -1.18 14.71
N TYR A 192 -3.12 -0.01 15.08
CA TYR A 192 -2.27 1.15 15.34
C TYR A 192 -1.42 1.02 16.60
N SER A 193 -1.93 0.35 17.65
CA SER A 193 -1.15 0.07 18.86
C SER A 193 0.02 -0.85 18.58
N VAL A 194 -0.17 -1.90 17.78
CA VAL A 194 0.91 -2.81 17.39
C VAL A 194 1.92 -2.11 16.48
N CYS A 195 1.49 -1.32 15.50
CA CYS A 195 2.41 -0.53 14.69
C CYS A 195 3.26 0.42 15.56
N LYS A 196 2.64 1.07 16.56
CA LYS A 196 3.36 1.90 17.54
C LYS A 196 4.39 1.08 18.33
N ALA A 197 4.00 -0.06 18.85
CA ALA A 197 4.90 -0.95 19.57
C ALA A 197 6.08 -1.43 18.70
N ILE A 198 5.85 -1.71 17.42
CA ILE A 198 6.91 -2.07 16.45
C ILE A 198 7.92 -0.93 16.35
N VAL A 199 7.47 0.31 16.12
CA VAL A 199 8.37 1.46 15.99
C VAL A 199 9.15 1.72 17.29
N GLU A 200 8.50 1.64 18.43
CA GLU A 200 9.12 1.88 19.73
C GLU A 200 10.15 0.82 20.12
N ASN A 201 9.86 -0.47 19.86
CA ASN A 201 10.72 -1.56 20.32
C ASN A 201 11.74 -2.01 19.27
N LEU A 202 11.45 -1.85 17.98
CA LEU A 202 12.35 -2.25 16.89
C LEU A 202 13.09 -1.08 16.24
N GLY A 203 12.87 0.16 16.69
CA GLY A 203 13.51 1.34 16.12
C GLY A 203 15.04 1.26 16.09
N HIS A 204 15.64 0.53 17.03
CA HIS A 204 17.08 0.25 17.05
C HIS A 204 17.58 -0.58 15.86
N LEU A 205 16.69 -1.19 15.07
CA LEU A 205 17.06 -1.92 13.85
C LEU A 205 17.45 -1.00 12.68
N PHE A 206 17.21 0.31 12.79
CA PHE A 206 17.81 1.30 11.91
C PHE A 206 19.20 1.66 12.45
N GLU A 207 20.18 0.81 12.13
CA GLU A 207 21.51 0.82 12.74
C GLU A 207 22.57 1.49 11.85
N PHE A 208 22.38 2.74 11.45
CA PHE A 208 23.39 3.42 10.65
C PHE A 208 24.75 3.56 11.38
N ASN A 209 24.72 3.86 12.66
CA ASN A 209 25.94 4.18 13.43
C ASN A 209 26.62 2.97 14.10
N SER A 210 25.95 1.82 14.21
CA SER A 210 26.46 0.72 15.05
C SER A 210 27.43 -0.22 14.34
N ASP A 211 27.46 -0.27 13.00
CA ASP A 211 28.27 -1.24 12.26
C ASP A 211 28.74 -0.75 10.87
N ILE A 212 29.25 0.48 10.82
CA ILE A 212 29.63 1.13 9.56
C ILE A 212 30.71 0.34 8.81
N ASN A 213 31.64 -0.33 9.52
CA ASN A 213 32.69 -1.13 8.89
C ASN A 213 32.10 -2.32 8.13
N ARG A 214 31.10 -3.00 8.69
CA ARG A 214 30.41 -4.11 8.02
C ARG A 214 29.69 -3.63 6.77
N ILE A 215 29.05 -2.46 6.85
CA ILE A 215 28.34 -1.85 5.72
C ILE A 215 29.33 -1.54 4.59
N ILE A 216 30.48 -0.90 4.90
CA ILE A 216 31.53 -0.58 3.93
C ILE A 216 32.09 -1.84 3.27
N VAL A 217 32.36 -2.88 4.06
CA VAL A 217 32.81 -4.18 3.52
C VAL A 217 31.75 -4.78 2.58
N GLY A 218 30.48 -4.77 2.98
CA GLY A 218 29.40 -5.27 2.14
C GLY A 218 29.29 -4.55 0.80
N PHE A 219 29.45 -3.23 0.78
CA PHE A 219 29.48 -2.46 -0.47
C PHE A 219 30.75 -2.72 -1.29
N GLY A 220 31.88 -3.03 -0.65
CA GLY A 220 33.11 -3.45 -1.33
C GLY A 220 32.89 -4.69 -2.21
N TRP A 221 32.07 -5.66 -1.75
CA TRP A 221 31.73 -6.87 -2.52
C TRP A 221 30.93 -6.60 -3.79
N ILE A 222 30.19 -5.50 -3.85
CA ILE A 222 29.43 -5.09 -5.04
C ILE A 222 30.14 -3.99 -5.85
N SER A 223 31.45 -3.82 -5.62
CA SER A 223 32.32 -2.87 -6.31
C SER A 223 32.01 -1.39 -6.01
N LEU A 224 31.47 -1.09 -4.82
CA LEU A 224 31.27 0.27 -4.31
C LEU A 224 32.17 0.49 -3.07
N PRO A 225 33.49 0.65 -3.22
CA PRO A 225 34.37 0.81 -2.09
C PRO A 225 34.06 2.10 -1.32
N ASN A 226 34.17 2.03 0.01
CA ASN A 226 33.93 3.15 0.93
C ASN A 226 32.48 3.70 0.90
N CYS A 227 31.55 2.99 0.26
CA CYS A 227 30.13 3.33 0.33
C CYS A 227 29.56 2.90 1.69
N CYS A 228 28.83 3.78 2.36
CA CYS A 228 28.17 3.51 3.65
C CYS A 228 26.65 3.39 3.55
N GLY A 229 26.08 3.47 2.37
CA GLY A 229 24.65 3.30 2.13
C GLY A 229 24.21 3.82 0.77
N VAL A 230 23.06 3.38 0.32
CA VAL A 230 22.38 3.91 -0.85
C VAL A 230 21.15 4.67 -0.39
N LEU A 231 21.12 5.95 -0.71
CA LEU A 231 20.01 6.85 -0.38
C LEU A 231 19.06 6.93 -1.56
N GLY A 232 17.76 6.83 -1.31
CA GLY A 232 16.75 7.00 -2.35
C GLY A 232 15.40 7.39 -1.79
N ILE A 233 14.49 7.71 -2.70
CA ILE A 233 13.13 8.12 -2.39
C ILE A 233 12.15 7.22 -3.13
N GLU A 234 11.17 6.71 -2.41
CA GLU A 234 10.10 5.87 -2.94
C GLU A 234 8.74 6.56 -2.76
N LYS A 235 7.84 6.34 -3.74
CA LYS A 235 6.49 6.88 -3.72
C LYS A 235 5.50 5.85 -3.17
N PHE A 236 4.61 6.32 -2.28
CA PHE A 236 3.50 5.54 -1.75
C PHE A 236 2.19 6.25 -2.09
N GLU A 237 1.36 5.59 -2.88
CA GLU A 237 0.16 6.18 -3.44
C GLU A 237 -0.97 6.30 -2.42
N LEU A 238 -1.72 7.41 -2.50
CA LEU A 238 -2.94 7.68 -1.74
C LEU A 238 -4.18 7.60 -2.65
N GLU A 239 -5.34 7.26 -2.09
CA GLU A 239 -6.58 7.33 -2.86
C GLU A 239 -7.02 8.79 -3.05
N GLY A 240 -7.42 9.14 -4.28
CA GLY A 240 -7.50 10.47 -4.87
C GLY A 240 -8.28 11.58 -4.17
N HIS A 241 -8.91 11.33 -3.01
CA HIS A 241 -9.64 12.38 -2.28
C HIS A 241 -8.88 12.96 -1.09
N LEU A 242 -7.74 12.40 -0.75
CA LEU A 242 -7.05 12.71 0.49
C LEU A 242 -6.03 13.86 0.32
N MET A 243 -5.38 13.97 -0.85
CA MET A 243 -4.41 15.05 -1.16
C MET A 243 -4.52 15.55 -2.62
N GLY A 244 -5.72 15.49 -3.24
CA GLY A 244 -5.94 15.82 -4.64
C GLY A 244 -5.91 14.58 -5.56
N GLU A 245 -6.17 14.76 -6.86
CA GLU A 245 -6.12 13.66 -7.82
C GLU A 245 -4.69 13.10 -7.92
N ASN A 246 -4.51 11.82 -7.56
CA ASN A 246 -3.24 11.09 -7.59
C ASN A 246 -2.15 11.57 -6.62
N GLY A 247 -2.52 12.04 -5.43
CA GLY A 247 -1.56 12.37 -4.37
C GLY A 247 -0.74 11.16 -3.93
N SER A 248 0.52 11.39 -3.59
CA SER A 248 1.39 10.38 -2.99
C SER A 248 2.21 10.96 -1.83
N LEU A 249 2.69 10.08 -0.97
CA LEU A 249 3.69 10.41 0.03
C LEU A 249 5.06 9.90 -0.41
N LEU A 250 6.07 10.73 -0.21
CA LEU A 250 7.46 10.35 -0.43
C LEU A 250 8.05 9.79 0.87
N VAL A 251 8.88 8.77 0.71
CA VAL A 251 9.64 8.13 1.78
C VAL A 251 11.10 8.11 1.35
N GLN A 252 11.94 8.84 2.08
CA GLN A 252 13.38 8.74 1.95
C GLN A 252 13.87 7.57 2.79
N ALA A 253 14.78 6.78 2.26
CA ALA A 253 15.46 5.74 3.02
C ALA A 253 16.91 5.60 2.61
N LEU A 254 17.72 5.16 3.57
CA LEU A 254 19.09 4.71 3.39
C LEU A 254 19.11 3.18 3.55
N VAL A 255 19.72 2.46 2.62
CA VAL A 255 19.85 1.00 2.69
C VAL A 255 21.29 0.53 2.58
N ASP A 256 21.60 -0.62 3.19
CA ASP A 256 22.88 -1.28 3.03
C ASP A 256 22.92 -2.21 1.79
N SER A 257 24.07 -2.86 1.57
CA SER A 257 24.28 -3.78 0.46
C SER A 257 23.43 -5.06 0.51
N GLU A 258 22.85 -5.39 1.68
CA GLU A 258 21.94 -6.53 1.87
C GLU A 258 20.47 -6.11 1.73
N GLY A 259 20.20 -4.83 1.49
CA GLY A 259 18.85 -4.27 1.39
C GLY A 259 18.18 -4.03 2.73
N ARG A 260 18.93 -3.92 3.83
CA ARG A 260 18.40 -3.50 5.13
C ARG A 260 18.28 -1.99 5.17
N PHE A 261 17.21 -1.50 5.72
CA PHE A 261 17.02 -0.08 5.97
C PHE A 261 17.89 0.38 7.15
N LEU A 262 18.76 1.34 6.90
CA LEU A 262 19.63 1.95 7.91
C LEU A 262 18.97 3.21 8.50
N ASP A 263 18.18 3.91 7.70
CA ASP A 263 17.36 5.05 8.09
C ASP A 263 16.10 5.13 7.22
N VAL A 264 15.00 5.62 7.76
CA VAL A 264 13.75 5.85 7.04
C VAL A 264 13.09 7.13 7.51
N SER A 265 12.85 8.06 6.59
CA SER A 265 12.11 9.29 6.81
C SER A 265 10.87 9.33 5.92
N ALA A 266 9.69 9.17 6.51
CA ALA A 266 8.42 9.00 5.80
C ALA A 266 7.46 10.16 6.05
N GLY A 267 6.52 10.40 5.10
CA GLY A 267 5.44 11.36 5.26
C GLY A 267 5.67 12.69 4.54
N TRP A 268 6.59 12.74 3.61
CA TRP A 268 6.85 13.93 2.81
C TRP A 268 5.81 14.07 1.70
N PRO A 269 5.18 15.25 1.53
CA PRO A 269 4.34 15.52 0.37
C PRO A 269 5.10 15.37 -0.95
N GLU A 270 4.42 14.89 -2.00
CA GLU A 270 5.02 14.71 -3.34
C GLU A 270 5.59 16.02 -3.94
N SER A 271 5.10 17.17 -3.48
CA SER A 271 5.61 18.48 -3.90
C SER A 271 7.01 18.82 -3.39
N ASN A 272 7.53 18.08 -2.41
CA ASN A 272 8.86 18.34 -1.86
C ASN A 272 9.94 17.82 -2.80
N LYS A 273 10.98 18.62 -2.99
CA LYS A 273 12.17 18.20 -3.73
C LYS A 273 13.02 17.22 -2.87
N PRO A 274 13.71 16.25 -3.50
CA PRO A 274 14.60 15.30 -2.80
C PRO A 274 15.63 15.97 -1.89
N GLU A 275 16.22 17.07 -2.35
CA GLU A 275 17.23 17.83 -1.60
C GLU A 275 16.66 18.47 -0.33
N ASP A 276 15.42 18.97 -0.39
CA ASP A 276 14.75 19.57 0.77
C ASP A 276 14.38 18.50 1.79
N ILE A 277 14.00 17.30 1.31
CA ILE A 277 13.73 16.15 2.18
C ILE A 277 15.02 15.75 2.91
N LEU A 278 16.13 15.61 2.18
CA LEU A 278 17.41 15.24 2.76
C LEU A 278 17.86 16.26 3.83
N LYS A 279 17.91 17.54 3.50
CA LYS A 279 18.34 18.60 4.44
C LYS A 279 17.50 18.69 5.71
N ARG A 280 16.22 18.30 5.64
CA ARG A 280 15.28 18.30 6.78
C ARG A 280 15.19 16.97 7.49
N SER A 281 15.82 15.93 6.97
CA SER A 281 15.83 14.59 7.58
C SER A 281 16.77 14.52 8.79
N LYS A 282 16.44 13.65 9.73
CA LYS A 282 17.32 13.37 10.88
C LYS A 282 18.65 12.75 10.45
N LEU A 283 18.67 12.05 9.32
CA LEU A 283 19.88 11.50 8.74
C LEU A 283 20.91 12.61 8.47
N PHE A 284 20.50 13.71 7.83
CA PHE A 284 21.39 14.82 7.51
C PHE A 284 21.92 15.51 8.78
N SER A 285 21.03 15.82 9.72
CA SER A 285 21.42 16.41 11.01
C SER A 285 22.39 15.49 11.77
N GLY A 286 22.14 14.19 11.80
CA GLY A 286 23.01 13.20 12.46
C GLY A 286 24.37 13.10 11.81
N ILE A 287 24.46 13.19 10.46
CA ILE A 287 25.74 13.20 9.75
C ILE A 287 26.51 14.50 10.01
N GLU A 288 25.83 15.66 10.04
CA GLU A 288 26.48 16.94 10.34
C GLU A 288 26.99 17.03 11.79
N GLU A 289 26.22 16.52 12.74
CA GLU A 289 26.61 16.48 14.15
C GLU A 289 27.76 15.50 14.43
N SER A 290 27.77 14.38 13.67
CA SER A 290 28.72 13.28 13.84
C SER A 290 29.97 13.44 12.96
N LYS A 291 30.49 14.66 12.82
CA LYS A 291 31.70 14.96 12.02
C LYS A 291 32.92 14.08 12.36
N GLU A 292 32.92 13.40 13.51
CA GLU A 292 33.96 12.46 13.92
C GLU A 292 33.89 11.10 13.18
N TYR A 293 32.75 10.71 12.61
CA TYR A 293 32.61 9.40 11.94
C TYR A 293 32.99 9.41 10.47
N LEU A 294 32.99 10.58 9.84
CA LEU A 294 33.38 10.76 8.45
C LEU A 294 34.67 11.56 8.40
N ASN A 295 35.79 10.97 8.84
CA ASN A 295 37.14 11.55 8.70
C ASN A 295 37.58 11.66 7.23
N GLY A 296 36.68 12.06 6.34
CA GLY A 296 36.91 12.27 4.94
C GLY A 296 35.95 13.30 4.38
N PRO A 297 36.23 13.90 3.22
CA PRO A 297 35.27 14.80 2.58
C PRO A 297 33.99 14.03 2.24
N SER A 298 32.88 14.38 2.89
CA SER A 298 31.56 13.93 2.49
C SER A 298 31.19 14.58 1.16
N PHE A 299 30.61 13.80 0.25
CA PHE A 299 30.22 14.29 -1.05
C PHE A 299 28.89 13.65 -1.45
N GLU A 300 28.08 14.40 -2.14
CA GLU A 300 26.89 13.93 -2.79
C GLU A 300 27.22 13.52 -4.22
N LEU A 301 26.99 12.25 -4.58
CA LEU A 301 27.06 11.78 -5.95
C LEU A 301 25.74 12.11 -6.63
N ASN A 302 25.63 13.31 -7.18
CA ASN A 302 24.50 13.65 -8.03
C ASN A 302 24.76 13.11 -9.45
N SER A 303 23.87 12.25 -9.92
CA SER A 303 23.85 11.83 -11.32
C SER A 303 23.30 12.96 -12.19
N GLY A 304 24.16 13.92 -12.53
CA GLY A 304 23.83 14.89 -13.57
C GLY A 304 23.66 14.15 -14.91
N ASN A 305 22.47 14.19 -15.49
CA ASN A 305 22.28 13.85 -16.90
C ASN A 305 22.91 14.95 -17.75
N SER A 306 24.20 14.89 -17.96
CA SER A 306 24.83 15.64 -19.05
C SER A 306 24.38 15.01 -20.38
N ILE A 307 23.95 15.87 -21.32
CA ILE A 307 23.67 15.59 -22.72
C ILE A 307 24.67 14.56 -23.29
N PRO A 308 24.26 13.64 -24.19
CA PRO A 308 25.07 12.52 -24.64
C PRO A 308 26.30 13.00 -25.41
N GLN A 309 27.36 13.33 -24.71
CA GLN A 309 28.71 13.25 -25.17
C GLN A 309 29.14 11.78 -25.05
N GLU A 310 29.90 11.24 -25.96
CA GLU A 310 30.40 9.87 -25.86
C GLU A 310 31.06 9.68 -24.51
N LEU A 311 30.41 8.85 -23.65
CA LEU A 311 30.89 8.57 -22.30
C LEU A 311 32.22 7.83 -22.38
N SER A 312 33.20 8.24 -21.59
CA SER A 312 34.45 7.52 -21.43
C SER A 312 34.22 6.13 -20.81
N SER A 313 35.13 5.20 -21.03
CA SER A 313 35.03 3.85 -20.43
C SER A 313 34.97 3.88 -18.90
N SER A 314 35.57 4.87 -18.26
CA SER A 314 35.51 5.08 -16.80
C SER A 314 34.13 5.56 -16.34
N GLU A 315 33.49 6.44 -17.08
CA GLU A 315 32.11 6.91 -16.79
C GLU A 315 31.08 5.80 -17.02
N ILE A 316 31.25 4.98 -18.05
CA ILE A 316 30.40 3.80 -18.28
C ILE A 316 30.53 2.81 -17.12
N ALA A 317 31.75 2.53 -16.65
CA ALA A 317 32.00 1.66 -15.50
C ALA A 317 31.36 2.21 -14.23
N PHE A 318 31.54 3.50 -13.95
CA PHE A 318 30.91 4.19 -12.81
C PHE A 318 29.39 4.11 -12.88
N ASN A 319 28.79 4.50 -14.00
CA ASN A 319 27.34 4.50 -14.18
C ASN A 319 26.73 3.08 -14.02
N GLY A 320 27.45 2.04 -14.46
CA GLY A 320 27.03 0.65 -14.28
C GLY A 320 26.99 0.23 -12.81
N VAL A 321 28.00 0.62 -12.03
CA VAL A 321 28.08 0.32 -10.58
C VAL A 321 27.07 1.16 -9.80
N HIS A 322 26.96 2.45 -10.12
CA HIS A 322 26.00 3.36 -9.50
C HIS A 322 24.57 2.85 -9.69
N ARG A 323 24.20 2.44 -10.91
CA ARG A 323 22.88 1.87 -11.20
C ARG A 323 22.59 0.65 -10.34
N ARG A 324 23.53 -0.31 -10.23
CA ARG A 324 23.38 -1.48 -9.35
C ARG A 324 23.20 -1.08 -7.89
N GLY A 325 23.89 -0.04 -7.43
CA GLY A 325 23.67 0.53 -6.11
C GLY A 325 22.25 1.05 -5.95
N MET A 326 21.80 1.87 -6.89
CA MET A 326 20.43 2.45 -6.84
C MET A 326 19.32 1.39 -6.93
N GLU A 327 19.55 0.26 -7.60
CA GLU A 327 18.62 -0.86 -7.64
C GLU A 327 18.38 -1.49 -6.27
N LEU A 328 19.32 -1.38 -5.32
CA LEU A 328 19.16 -1.90 -3.96
C LEU A 328 18.00 -1.25 -3.22
N ILE A 329 17.84 0.07 -3.34
CA ILE A 329 16.74 0.77 -2.66
C ILE A 329 15.37 0.38 -3.23
N GLY A 330 15.27 0.31 -4.55
CA GLY A 330 14.06 -0.15 -5.23
C GLY A 330 13.71 -1.60 -4.87
N THR A 331 14.72 -2.47 -4.82
CA THR A 331 14.55 -3.87 -4.41
C THR A 331 14.10 -3.97 -2.94
N ALA A 332 14.69 -3.19 -2.03
CA ALA A 332 14.29 -3.19 -0.62
C ALA A 332 12.83 -2.77 -0.44
N PHE A 333 12.43 -1.64 -1.04
CA PHE A 333 11.02 -1.21 -1.02
C PHE A 333 10.08 -2.18 -1.76
N GLY A 334 10.52 -2.76 -2.88
CA GLY A 334 9.80 -3.79 -3.61
C GLY A 334 9.47 -4.99 -2.70
N LYS A 335 10.46 -5.50 -1.97
CA LYS A 335 10.28 -6.58 -1.00
C LYS A 335 9.32 -6.20 0.14
N VAL A 336 9.41 -4.96 0.65
CA VAL A 336 8.47 -4.45 1.66
C VAL A 336 7.05 -4.42 1.12
N LYS A 337 6.82 -3.86 -0.07
CA LYS A 337 5.50 -3.76 -0.71
C LYS A 337 4.92 -5.13 -1.07
N GLN A 338 5.75 -6.07 -1.49
CA GLN A 338 5.35 -7.43 -1.83
C GLN A 338 4.93 -8.21 -0.57
N ARG A 339 5.72 -8.14 0.49
CA ARG A 339 5.44 -8.84 1.76
C ARG A 339 4.25 -8.20 2.48
N TRP A 340 4.21 -6.89 2.56
CA TRP A 340 3.17 -6.13 3.25
C TRP A 340 2.24 -5.44 2.25
N LYS A 341 1.32 -6.22 1.68
CA LYS A 341 0.42 -5.77 0.60
C LYS A 341 -0.41 -4.52 0.96
N LEU A 342 -0.56 -4.21 2.26
CA LEU A 342 -1.26 -3.00 2.69
C LEU A 342 -0.54 -1.73 2.22
N VAL A 343 0.78 -1.69 2.33
CA VAL A 343 1.60 -0.54 1.88
C VAL A 343 1.95 -0.61 0.38
N GLY A 344 1.78 -1.77 -0.25
CA GLY A 344 1.93 -1.93 -1.70
C GLY A 344 0.71 -1.48 -2.51
N LYS A 345 -0.40 -1.15 -1.86
CA LYS A 345 -1.63 -0.65 -2.48
C LYS A 345 -1.84 0.82 -2.16
N LYS A 346 -2.72 1.48 -2.93
CA LYS A 346 -3.16 2.84 -2.60
C LYS A 346 -3.78 2.89 -1.21
N TRP A 347 -3.30 3.80 -0.38
CA TRP A 347 -3.83 4.02 0.96
C TRP A 347 -5.23 4.63 0.90
N LYS A 348 -6.18 4.02 1.59
CA LYS A 348 -7.60 4.36 1.53
C LYS A 348 -8.17 4.86 2.85
N GLU A 349 -7.41 4.73 3.92
CA GLU A 349 -7.87 5.13 5.25
C GLU A 349 -7.89 6.66 5.38
N GLN A 350 -8.87 7.17 6.10
CA GLN A 350 -9.04 8.62 6.28
C GLN A 350 -7.91 9.25 7.11
N CYS A 351 -7.28 8.48 8.00
CA CYS A 351 -6.15 8.95 8.81
C CYS A 351 -4.85 8.86 7.99
N ILE A 352 -4.54 9.92 7.25
CA ILE A 352 -3.33 10.00 6.42
C ILE A 352 -2.08 10.06 7.29
N GLU A 353 -2.13 10.73 8.44
CA GLU A 353 -1.02 10.88 9.38
C GLU A 353 -0.51 9.55 9.91
N ALA A 354 -1.34 8.52 9.91
CA ALA A 354 -0.94 7.18 10.31
C ALA A 354 -0.15 6.43 9.24
N PHE A 355 -0.26 6.81 7.98
CA PHE A 355 0.34 6.06 6.88
C PHE A 355 1.88 6.04 6.92
N PRO A 356 2.59 7.16 7.13
CA PRO A 356 4.04 7.16 7.31
C PRO A 356 4.49 6.19 8.40
N PHE A 357 3.74 6.16 9.49
CA PHE A 357 4.01 5.31 10.64
C PHE A 357 3.87 3.82 10.31
N VAL A 358 2.85 3.46 9.53
CA VAL A 358 2.66 2.09 9.04
C VAL A 358 3.78 1.68 8.08
N ILE A 359 4.23 2.60 7.21
CA ILE A 359 5.37 2.34 6.29
C ILE A 359 6.64 2.05 7.10
N VAL A 360 6.97 2.90 8.08
CA VAL A 360 8.13 2.72 8.97
C VAL A 360 8.04 1.37 9.71
N SER A 361 6.86 1.00 10.22
CA SER A 361 6.65 -0.31 10.84
C SER A 361 6.95 -1.46 9.89
N CYS A 362 6.55 -1.36 8.62
CA CYS A 362 6.84 -2.38 7.61
C CYS A 362 8.34 -2.48 7.26
N CYS A 363 9.06 -1.36 7.22
CA CYS A 363 10.52 -1.34 7.03
C CYS A 363 11.25 -1.98 8.23
N LEU A 364 10.80 -1.72 9.45
CA LEU A 364 11.35 -2.35 10.66
C LEU A 364 11.08 -3.85 10.69
N LEU A 365 9.88 -4.28 10.32
CA LEU A 365 9.55 -5.70 10.17
C LEU A 365 10.39 -6.37 9.09
N HIS A 366 10.71 -5.67 8.00
CA HIS A 366 11.62 -6.17 6.96
C HIS A 366 13.02 -6.44 7.53
N ASN A 367 13.61 -5.48 8.24
CA ASN A 367 14.90 -5.66 8.89
C ASN A 367 14.86 -6.79 9.94
N PHE A 368 13.79 -6.86 10.73
CA PHE A 368 13.60 -7.95 11.70
C PHE A 368 13.63 -9.32 11.03
N LEU A 369 12.92 -9.47 9.90
CA LEU A 369 12.84 -10.74 9.19
C LEU A 369 14.15 -11.11 8.49
N ILE A 370 14.92 -10.14 8.00
CA ILE A 370 16.29 -10.39 7.54
C ILE A 370 17.16 -10.92 8.68
N LYS A 371 17.09 -10.33 9.88
CA LYS A 371 17.80 -10.83 11.08
C LYS A 371 17.36 -12.26 11.48
N CYS A 372 16.09 -12.61 11.22
CA CYS A 372 15.58 -13.98 11.44
C CYS A 372 15.92 -14.93 10.28
N SER A 373 16.66 -14.50 9.27
CA SER A 373 16.94 -15.29 8.05
C SER A 373 15.68 -15.74 7.30
N GLU A 374 14.59 -14.99 7.44
CA GLU A 374 13.34 -15.25 6.72
C GLU A 374 13.33 -14.53 5.37
N MET A 375 13.87 -15.19 4.38
CA MET A 375 13.85 -14.70 3.00
C MET A 375 12.43 -14.84 2.43
N LEU A 376 12.00 -13.86 1.64
CA LEU A 376 10.91 -14.09 0.69
C LEU A 376 11.43 -15.02 -0.41
N PRO A 377 10.61 -15.98 -0.90
CA PRO A 377 10.90 -16.60 -2.18
C PRO A 377 11.12 -15.50 -3.21
N ASP A 378 12.15 -15.64 -4.02
CA ASP A 378 12.42 -14.73 -5.15
C ASP A 378 11.33 -14.90 -6.22
N GLU A 379 10.12 -14.44 -5.93
CA GLU A 379 9.15 -14.13 -6.97
C GLU A 379 9.64 -12.81 -7.56
N HIS A 380 10.00 -12.86 -8.85
CA HIS A 380 10.55 -11.80 -9.67
C HIS A 380 10.12 -10.41 -9.18
N ALA A 381 11.03 -9.70 -8.53
CA ALA A 381 10.85 -8.28 -8.29
C ALA A 381 10.61 -7.65 -9.66
N GLU A 382 9.42 -7.11 -9.89
CA GLU A 382 9.21 -6.25 -11.06
C GLU A 382 10.32 -5.22 -11.02
N GLY A 383 11.15 -5.22 -12.07
CA GLY A 383 12.37 -4.44 -12.10
C GLY A 383 12.11 -3.01 -11.65
N TYR A 384 12.99 -2.49 -10.85
CA TYR A 384 13.00 -1.09 -10.41
C TYR A 384 12.73 -0.21 -11.63
N ARG A 385 11.55 0.39 -11.67
CA ARG A 385 11.25 1.47 -12.60
C ARG A 385 11.92 2.68 -12.00
N ASP A 386 13.02 3.07 -12.63
CA ASP A 386 13.70 4.33 -12.34
C ASP A 386 12.63 5.44 -12.30
N ALA A 387 12.31 5.90 -11.10
CA ALA A 387 11.36 6.98 -10.89
C ALA A 387 12.00 8.32 -11.26
N GLY A 388 12.89 8.31 -12.27
CA GLY A 388 13.57 9.46 -12.81
C GLY A 388 14.01 10.39 -11.69
N PHE A 389 15.20 10.20 -11.14
CA PHE A 389 15.73 11.24 -10.27
C PHE A 389 15.69 12.56 -11.04
N PRO A 390 15.16 13.63 -10.42
CA PRO A 390 15.19 14.92 -11.08
C PRO A 390 16.62 15.23 -11.51
N VAL A 391 16.76 15.74 -12.73
CA VAL A 391 18.04 16.23 -13.23
C VAL A 391 18.55 17.26 -12.21
N PHE A 392 19.74 17.02 -11.69
CA PHE A 392 20.39 18.00 -10.81
C PHE A 392 20.70 19.27 -11.63
N ASP A 393 20.11 20.40 -11.23
CA ASP A 393 20.28 21.71 -11.83
C ASP A 393 21.15 22.66 -10.98
N GLY A 394 21.78 22.14 -9.93
CA GLY A 394 22.68 22.88 -9.05
C GLY A 394 24.11 22.97 -9.58
N GLU A 395 24.91 23.84 -8.96
CA GLU A 395 26.34 23.96 -9.24
C GLU A 395 27.08 22.71 -8.81
N ASP A 396 27.96 22.17 -9.68
CA ASP A 396 28.82 21.03 -9.38
C ASP A 396 29.77 21.36 -8.22
N ASN A 397 29.76 20.55 -7.16
CA ASN A 397 30.76 20.63 -6.11
C ASN A 397 32.08 20.04 -6.60
N GLU A 398 33.11 20.86 -6.70
CA GLU A 398 34.44 20.46 -7.17
C GLU A 398 35.02 19.25 -6.40
N SER A 399 34.77 19.16 -5.09
CA SER A 399 35.20 18.02 -4.28
C SER A 399 34.46 16.75 -4.65
N GLY A 400 33.14 16.82 -4.87
CA GLY A 400 32.29 15.70 -5.32
C GLY A 400 32.73 15.19 -6.71
N LYS A 401 33.02 16.11 -7.64
CA LYS A 401 33.53 15.79 -8.97
C LYS A 401 34.84 15.02 -8.92
N ARG A 402 35.83 15.50 -8.15
CA ARG A 402 37.10 14.82 -7.98
C ARG A 402 36.97 13.40 -7.44
N ILE A 403 36.09 13.18 -6.50
CA ILE A 403 35.87 11.85 -5.90
C ILE A 403 35.16 10.94 -6.89
N ARG A 404 34.13 11.44 -7.60
CA ARG A 404 33.48 10.68 -8.68
C ARG A 404 34.49 10.25 -9.74
N ASP A 405 35.36 11.16 -10.19
CA ASP A 405 36.36 10.89 -11.22
C ASP A 405 37.41 9.89 -10.71
N ALA A 406 37.82 9.99 -9.45
CA ALA A 406 38.74 9.03 -8.81
C ALA A 406 38.13 7.65 -8.71
N LEU A 407 36.82 7.55 -8.30
CA LEU A 407 36.09 6.30 -8.22
C LEU A 407 35.86 5.70 -9.61
N ALA A 408 35.46 6.49 -10.59
CA ALA A 408 35.31 6.07 -11.98
C ALA A 408 36.61 5.48 -12.57
N SER A 409 37.73 6.14 -12.30
CA SER A 409 39.07 5.66 -12.71
C SER A 409 39.48 4.37 -11.99
N HIS A 410 39.13 4.20 -10.72
CA HIS A 410 39.32 2.96 -9.97
C HIS A 410 38.53 1.80 -10.53
N LEU A 411 37.24 2.00 -10.78
CA LEU A 411 36.31 0.99 -11.32
C LEU A 411 36.69 0.56 -12.74
N SER A 412 37.14 1.49 -13.58
CA SER A 412 37.65 1.18 -14.92
C SER A 412 38.84 0.24 -14.87
N ARG A 413 39.80 0.50 -13.97
CA ARG A 413 41.00 -0.37 -13.78
C ARG A 413 40.61 -1.75 -13.26
N ALA A 414 39.69 -1.84 -12.29
CA ALA A 414 39.23 -3.12 -11.74
C ALA A 414 38.56 -4.01 -12.80
N ASN A 415 37.78 -3.43 -13.69
CA ASN A 415 37.15 -4.15 -14.81
C ASN A 415 38.18 -4.68 -15.83
N LEU A 416 39.27 -3.94 -16.07
CA LEU A 416 40.38 -4.40 -16.94
C LEU A 416 41.09 -5.63 -16.37
N TYR A 417 41.29 -5.71 -15.08
CA TYR A 417 41.91 -6.88 -14.43
C TYR A 417 40.94 -8.10 -14.43
N SER A 418 39.63 -7.90 -14.28
CA SER A 418 38.64 -8.99 -14.35
C SER A 418 38.52 -9.58 -15.75
N SER A 419 38.62 -8.76 -16.80
CA SER A 419 38.55 -9.21 -18.20
C SER A 419 39.87 -9.84 -18.69
N ALA A 420 40.99 -9.62 -18.01
CA ALA A 420 42.30 -10.22 -18.35
C ALA A 420 42.53 -11.57 -17.63
N ALA A 421 41.71 -11.93 -16.66
CA ALA A 421 41.81 -13.16 -15.86
C ALA A 421 40.80 -14.25 -16.28
N GLY A 422 39.94 -14.00 -17.28
CA GLY A 422 38.97 -14.94 -17.90
C GLY A 422 39.30 -15.17 -19.36
#